data_85320fc010281c4636735bf12708ea4b
#
_entry.id   85320fc010281c4636735bf12708ea4b
#
_cell.length_a   1.000
_cell.length_b   1.000
_cell.length_c   1.000
_cell.angle_alpha   90.00
_cell.angle_beta   90.00
_cell.angle_gamma   90.00
#
_symmetry.space_group_name_H-M   'P 1'
#
loop_
_entity.id
_entity.type
_entity.pdbx_description
1 polymer ?
#
loop_
_entity_poly.entity_id
_entity_poly.type
_entity_poly.pdbx_seq_one_letter_code
_entity_poly.pdbx_strand_id
1 'polypeptide(L)'
;MDLLVNPKWKGKIATDDTKPEPFFWIMQRMGHEKGMAYLKKLAAQDMRFYAGLSLLTNLLAAGEFPLGLYTYLHSVEEAKSKGAPVEWVAQDQVFTKFQPVSVAAKAPHPNVAKLYVDFGLSLEGQKLIASMGRVPVRAGVSTNIAGLDKLNFVIDDLSWVEDYNKNYELFRSTFGVDEK
;
A
#
# COMPACT_ATOMS: atom_id res chain seq x y z
N MET A 1 7.85 -14.44 -2.36
CA MET A 1 6.41 -14.77 -2.21
C MET A 1 6.14 -16.03 -1.40
N ASP A 2 6.96 -17.05 -1.50
CA ASP A 2 6.72 -18.32 -0.78
C ASP A 2 6.71 -18.20 0.76
N LEU A 3 7.36 -17.19 1.30
CA LEU A 3 7.35 -16.94 2.74
C LEU A 3 5.94 -16.71 3.32
N LEU A 4 5.05 -16.03 2.58
CA LEU A 4 3.70 -15.72 3.05
C LEU A 4 2.77 -16.94 3.12
N VAL A 5 3.06 -17.98 2.36
CA VAL A 5 2.29 -19.23 2.37
C VAL A 5 2.94 -20.32 3.24
N ASN A 6 4.00 -20.01 3.98
CA ASN A 6 4.64 -20.94 4.90
C ASN A 6 3.74 -21.12 6.15
N PRO A 7 3.42 -22.36 6.55
CA PRO A 7 2.53 -22.66 7.68
C PRO A 7 2.92 -22.01 9.02
N LYS A 8 4.18 -21.64 9.21
CA LYS A 8 4.65 -20.93 10.42
C LYS A 8 3.95 -19.56 10.62
N TRP A 9 3.38 -18.99 9.56
CA TRP A 9 2.69 -17.70 9.57
C TRP A 9 1.17 -17.81 9.75
N LYS A 10 0.62 -19.03 9.84
CA LYS A 10 -0.82 -19.21 10.01
C LYS A 10 -1.33 -18.50 11.26
N GLY A 11 -2.37 -17.68 11.10
CA GLY A 11 -2.97 -16.85 12.15
C GLY A 11 -2.12 -15.64 12.59
N LYS A 12 -0.97 -15.40 11.93
CA LYS A 12 0.00 -14.36 12.32
C LYS A 12 0.11 -13.21 11.31
N ILE A 13 -0.67 -13.25 10.24
CA ILE A 13 -0.66 -12.24 9.17
C ILE A 13 -1.89 -11.36 9.33
N ALA A 14 -1.70 -10.06 9.20
CA ALA A 14 -2.79 -9.08 9.13
C ALA A 14 -2.69 -8.21 7.87
N THR A 15 -3.84 -7.74 7.37
CA THR A 15 -3.92 -6.86 6.21
C THR A 15 -5.15 -5.95 6.29
N ASP A 16 -5.28 -5.03 5.33
CA ASP A 16 -6.42 -4.11 5.20
C ASP A 16 -7.50 -4.75 4.32
N ASP A 17 -8.75 -4.80 4.79
CA ASP A 17 -9.91 -5.30 4.04
C ASP A 17 -10.50 -4.28 3.06
N THR A 18 -10.11 -3.01 3.18
CA THR A 18 -10.60 -1.93 2.31
C THR A 18 -9.72 -1.66 1.09
N LYS A 19 -8.60 -2.39 0.95
CA LYS A 19 -7.58 -2.19 -0.08
C LYS A 19 -7.25 -3.49 -0.81
N PRO A 20 -8.11 -3.94 -1.74
CA PRO A 20 -7.90 -5.19 -2.47
C PRO A 20 -6.83 -5.10 -3.56
N GLU A 21 -6.41 -3.89 -3.94
CA GLU A 21 -5.49 -3.64 -5.06
C GLU A 21 -4.21 -4.49 -5.04
N PRO A 22 -3.52 -4.68 -3.89
CA PRO A 22 -2.32 -5.49 -3.84
C PRO A 22 -2.53 -6.96 -4.23
N PHE A 23 -3.75 -7.47 -4.03
CA PHE A 23 -4.09 -8.85 -4.41
C PHE A 23 -4.32 -8.97 -5.92
N PHE A 24 -4.89 -7.95 -6.55
CA PHE A 24 -5.03 -7.90 -8.02
C PHE A 24 -3.68 -7.77 -8.69
N TRP A 25 -2.78 -6.97 -8.14
CA TRP A 25 -1.42 -6.86 -8.62
C TRP A 25 -0.67 -8.22 -8.60
N ILE A 26 -0.91 -9.05 -7.59
CA ILE A 26 -0.38 -10.44 -7.57
C ILE A 26 -0.90 -11.23 -8.76
N MET A 27 -2.21 -11.12 -9.07
CA MET A 27 -2.79 -11.82 -10.22
C MET A 27 -2.24 -11.31 -11.54
N GLN A 28 -2.09 -10.00 -11.72
CA GLN A 28 -1.48 -9.42 -12.92
C GLN A 28 -0.05 -9.93 -13.11
N ARG A 29 0.76 -9.94 -12.06
CA ARG A 29 2.15 -10.36 -12.09
C ARG A 29 2.36 -11.84 -12.34
N MET A 30 1.55 -12.70 -11.73
CA MET A 30 1.69 -14.15 -11.81
C MET A 30 0.86 -14.78 -12.94
N GLY A 31 -0.01 -14.01 -13.57
CA GLY A 31 -1.10 -14.49 -14.41
C GLY A 31 -2.28 -14.99 -13.56
N HIS A 32 -3.48 -14.93 -14.13
CA HIS A 32 -4.72 -15.17 -13.38
C HIS A 32 -4.73 -16.52 -12.64
N GLU A 33 -4.40 -17.61 -13.33
CA GLU A 33 -4.45 -18.96 -12.76
C GLU A 33 -3.47 -19.16 -11.59
N LYS A 34 -2.20 -18.81 -11.81
CA LYS A 34 -1.15 -18.94 -10.76
C LYS A 34 -1.39 -17.96 -9.62
N GLY A 35 -1.83 -16.74 -9.93
CA GLY A 35 -2.18 -15.73 -8.95
C GLY A 35 -3.32 -16.18 -8.05
N MET A 36 -4.40 -16.71 -8.60
CA MET A 36 -5.52 -17.25 -7.84
C MET A 36 -5.11 -18.45 -6.99
N ALA A 37 -4.30 -19.37 -7.50
CA ALA A 37 -3.78 -20.48 -6.72
C ALA A 37 -2.93 -19.99 -5.53
N TYR A 38 -2.15 -18.94 -5.71
CA TYR A 38 -1.37 -18.31 -4.64
C TYR A 38 -2.28 -17.63 -3.61
N LEU A 39 -3.27 -16.84 -4.06
CA LEU A 39 -4.21 -16.14 -3.16
C LEU A 39 -5.03 -17.11 -2.30
N LYS A 40 -5.46 -18.24 -2.86
CA LYS A 40 -6.11 -19.31 -2.08
C LYS A 40 -5.20 -19.90 -1.00
N LYS A 41 -3.89 -20.10 -1.30
CA LYS A 41 -2.92 -20.53 -0.28
C LYS A 41 -2.71 -19.46 0.77
N LEU A 42 -2.71 -18.18 0.39
CA LEU A 42 -2.60 -17.07 1.32
C LEU A 42 -3.84 -16.96 2.21
N ALA A 43 -5.04 -17.13 1.66
CA ALA A 43 -6.30 -17.18 2.43
C ALA A 43 -6.30 -18.31 3.46
N ALA A 44 -5.72 -19.47 3.14
CA ALA A 44 -5.58 -20.61 4.06
C ALA A 44 -4.64 -20.32 5.25
N GLN A 45 -3.94 -19.17 5.27
CA GLN A 45 -3.11 -18.74 6.40
C GLN A 45 -3.93 -18.15 7.57
N ASP A 46 -5.26 -18.10 7.48
CA ASP A 46 -6.10 -17.58 8.54
C ASP A 46 -5.73 -16.13 8.92
N MET A 47 -5.77 -15.26 7.91
CA MET A 47 -5.35 -13.87 8.04
C MET A 47 -6.36 -13.04 8.83
N ARG A 48 -5.86 -12.02 9.53
CA ARG A 48 -6.69 -11.03 10.21
C ARG A 48 -6.92 -9.82 9.31
N PHE A 49 -8.14 -9.31 9.28
CA PHE A 49 -8.54 -8.17 8.45
C PHE A 49 -8.94 -6.97 9.31
N TYR A 50 -8.39 -5.82 8.98
CA TYR A 50 -8.65 -4.56 9.67
C TYR A 50 -9.01 -3.47 8.66
N ALA A 51 -9.95 -2.60 9.01
CA ALA A 51 -10.32 -1.48 8.14
C ALA A 51 -9.36 -0.30 8.33
N GLY A 52 -8.44 -0.12 7.38
CA GLY A 52 -7.55 1.02 7.29
C GLY A 52 -6.08 0.75 7.65
N LEU A 53 -5.20 1.14 6.73
CA LEU A 53 -3.75 0.91 6.84
C LEU A 53 -3.10 1.62 8.05
N SER A 54 -3.65 2.74 8.50
CA SER A 54 -3.15 3.42 9.71
C SER A 54 -3.42 2.61 10.96
N LEU A 55 -4.63 2.04 11.09
CA LEU A 55 -4.96 1.13 12.19
C LEU A 55 -4.08 -0.10 12.15
N LEU A 56 -3.93 -0.71 10.97
CA LEU A 56 -3.07 -1.88 10.78
C LEU A 56 -1.62 -1.61 11.24
N THR A 57 -1.05 -0.47 10.86
CA THR A 57 0.31 -0.09 11.28
C THR A 57 0.43 0.13 12.78
N ASN A 58 -0.57 0.76 13.42
CA ASN A 58 -0.58 0.98 14.85
C ASN A 58 -0.66 -0.34 15.64
N LEU A 59 -1.50 -1.27 15.20
CA LEU A 59 -1.62 -2.60 15.82
C LEU A 59 -0.35 -3.43 15.65
N LEU A 60 0.28 -3.35 14.46
CA LEU A 60 1.58 -3.97 14.20
C LEU A 60 2.65 -3.40 15.15
N ALA A 61 2.69 -2.07 15.32
CA ALA A 61 3.62 -1.40 16.22
C ALA A 61 3.38 -1.77 17.70
N ALA A 62 2.15 -2.05 18.08
CA ALA A 62 1.78 -2.54 19.40
C ALA A 62 2.08 -4.05 19.62
N GLY A 63 2.48 -4.78 18.57
CA GLY A 63 2.81 -6.19 18.66
C GLY A 63 1.62 -7.15 18.62
N GLU A 64 0.44 -6.70 18.20
CA GLU A 64 -0.77 -7.53 18.10
C GLU A 64 -0.62 -8.71 17.11
N PHE A 65 0.25 -8.56 16.13
CA PHE A 65 0.63 -9.58 15.17
C PHE A 65 2.03 -9.29 14.61
N PRO A 66 2.78 -10.33 14.23
CA PRO A 66 4.17 -10.16 13.79
C PRO A 66 4.33 -9.76 12.33
N LEU A 67 3.28 -9.83 11.49
CA LEU A 67 3.38 -9.57 10.07
C LEU A 67 2.17 -8.80 9.54
N GLY A 68 2.39 -7.57 9.08
CA GLY A 68 1.42 -6.75 8.34
C GLY A 68 1.71 -6.78 6.84
N LEU A 69 0.72 -7.10 6.02
CA LEU A 69 0.86 -7.04 4.57
C LEU A 69 0.37 -5.70 4.03
N TYR A 70 1.12 -5.17 3.06
CA TYR A 70 0.75 -3.98 2.29
C TYR A 70 0.50 -2.72 3.13
N THR A 71 1.28 -2.55 4.18
CA THR A 71 1.30 -1.31 4.96
C THR A 71 1.93 -0.17 4.16
N TYR A 72 1.61 1.06 4.51
CA TYR A 72 2.31 2.21 3.93
C TYR A 72 3.73 2.32 4.47
N LEU A 73 4.71 2.36 3.57
CA LEU A 73 6.13 2.54 3.93
C LEU A 73 6.34 3.73 4.86
N HIS A 74 5.76 4.90 4.54
CA HIS A 74 5.91 6.09 5.36
C HIS A 74 5.32 5.94 6.77
N SER A 75 4.25 5.15 6.94
CA SER A 75 3.66 4.90 8.26
C SER A 75 4.54 4.00 9.11
N VAL A 76 5.19 3.02 8.49
CA VAL A 76 6.17 2.17 9.20
C VAL A 76 7.40 2.97 9.59
N GLU A 77 7.94 3.81 8.69
CA GLU A 77 9.08 4.69 9.01
C GLU A 77 8.75 5.71 10.11
N GLU A 78 7.54 6.25 10.12
CA GLU A 78 7.06 7.12 11.21
C GLU A 78 7.00 6.36 12.54
N ALA A 79 6.46 5.14 12.55
CA ALA A 79 6.42 4.32 13.76
C ALA A 79 7.84 3.99 14.27
N LYS A 80 8.78 3.64 13.37
CA LYS A 80 10.20 3.43 13.70
C LYS A 80 10.83 4.68 14.30
N SER A 81 10.59 5.86 13.75
CA SER A 81 11.14 7.12 14.26
C SER A 81 10.65 7.45 15.68
N LYS A 82 9.49 6.93 16.06
CA LYS A 82 8.91 7.02 17.41
C LYS A 82 9.36 5.88 18.34
N GLY A 83 10.26 5.02 17.90
CA GLY A 83 10.83 3.92 18.70
C GLY A 83 10.02 2.62 18.67
N ALA A 84 9.03 2.48 17.79
CA ALA A 84 8.32 1.21 17.66
C ALA A 84 9.24 0.12 17.09
N PRO A 85 9.17 -1.13 17.59
CA PRO A 85 10.02 -2.24 17.14
C PRO A 85 9.47 -2.87 15.84
N VAL A 86 9.31 -2.07 14.82
CA VAL A 86 8.80 -2.49 13.51
C VAL A 86 9.83 -2.26 12.42
N GLU A 87 9.78 -3.09 11.37
CA GLU A 87 10.62 -2.96 10.19
C GLU A 87 9.80 -3.32 8.96
N TRP A 88 10.14 -2.73 7.83
CA TRP A 88 9.55 -3.09 6.54
C TRP A 88 10.51 -3.98 5.74
N VAL A 89 9.92 -4.88 4.97
CA VAL A 89 10.65 -5.74 4.04
C VAL A 89 10.05 -5.56 2.66
N ALA A 90 10.86 -5.08 1.73
CA ALA A 90 10.47 -5.01 0.33
C ALA A 90 10.69 -6.38 -0.35
N GLN A 91 9.82 -6.69 -1.29
CA GLN A 91 10.02 -7.77 -2.26
C GLN A 91 10.86 -7.24 -3.45
N ASP A 92 11.26 -8.13 -4.36
CA ASP A 92 12.03 -7.78 -5.56
C ASP A 92 11.39 -6.66 -6.40
N GLN A 93 10.07 -6.57 -6.37
CA GLN A 93 9.30 -5.47 -6.96
C GLN A 93 8.34 -4.92 -5.92
N VAL A 94 8.35 -3.59 -5.79
CA VAL A 94 7.49 -2.87 -4.85
C VAL A 94 6.33 -2.25 -5.62
N PHE A 95 5.13 -2.70 -5.29
CA PHE A 95 3.91 -2.12 -5.80
C PHE A 95 3.76 -0.66 -5.37
N THR A 96 3.56 0.21 -6.33
CA THR A 96 3.50 1.65 -6.10
C THR A 96 2.36 2.27 -6.90
N LYS A 97 1.59 3.15 -6.26
CA LYS A 97 0.64 4.00 -6.94
C LYS A 97 0.83 5.46 -6.59
N PHE A 98 0.59 6.32 -7.56
CA PHE A 98 0.60 7.76 -7.34
C PHE A 98 -0.68 8.23 -6.67
N GLN A 99 -0.56 9.18 -5.75
CA GLN A 99 -1.70 9.92 -5.24
C GLN A 99 -1.94 11.14 -6.13
N PRO A 100 -3.01 11.17 -6.93
CA PRO A 100 -3.32 12.31 -7.78
C PRO A 100 -3.80 13.50 -6.95
N VAL A 101 -3.48 14.69 -7.41
CA VAL A 101 -4.09 15.94 -6.96
C VAL A 101 -4.77 16.60 -8.15
N SER A 102 -6.00 17.05 -7.99
CA SER A 102 -6.77 17.66 -9.06
C SER A 102 -7.57 18.86 -8.56
N VAL A 103 -7.89 19.77 -9.49
CA VAL A 103 -8.79 20.91 -9.22
C VAL A 103 -10.20 20.50 -9.58
N ALA A 104 -11.14 20.66 -8.66
CA ALA A 104 -12.53 20.36 -8.92
C ALA A 104 -13.09 21.26 -10.06
N ALA A 105 -13.90 20.69 -10.97
CA ALA A 105 -14.43 21.42 -12.12
C ALA A 105 -15.24 22.69 -11.72
N LYS A 106 -15.88 22.65 -10.56
CA LYS A 106 -16.66 23.77 -9.98
C LYS A 106 -16.02 24.30 -8.70
N ALA A 107 -14.69 24.38 -8.65
CA ALA A 107 -13.99 24.93 -7.49
C ALA A 107 -14.42 26.39 -7.24
N PRO A 108 -14.79 26.78 -6.01
CA PRO A 108 -15.20 28.17 -5.70
C PRO A 108 -14.06 29.18 -5.88
N HIS A 109 -12.81 28.71 -5.74
CA HIS A 109 -11.58 29.51 -5.90
C HIS A 109 -10.58 28.80 -6.80
N PRO A 110 -10.84 28.69 -8.14
CA PRO A 110 -10.04 27.82 -9.02
C PRO A 110 -8.57 28.25 -9.14
N ASN A 111 -8.28 29.54 -9.05
CA ASN A 111 -6.90 30.05 -9.13
C ASN A 111 -6.10 29.70 -7.87
N VAL A 112 -6.71 29.73 -6.69
CA VAL A 112 -6.07 29.29 -5.44
C VAL A 112 -5.83 27.79 -5.48
N ALA A 113 -6.80 27.01 -5.98
CA ALA A 113 -6.64 25.57 -6.13
C ALA A 113 -5.49 25.21 -7.10
N LYS A 114 -5.36 25.93 -8.23
CA LYS A 114 -4.23 25.75 -9.15
C LYS A 114 -2.90 26.10 -8.48
N LEU A 115 -2.83 27.23 -7.75
CA LEU A 115 -1.62 27.61 -7.02
C LEU A 115 -1.22 26.55 -5.99
N TYR A 116 -2.17 25.93 -5.31
CA TYR A 116 -1.90 24.80 -4.39
C TYR A 116 -1.30 23.60 -5.12
N VAL A 117 -1.83 23.23 -6.29
CA VAL A 117 -1.28 22.15 -7.11
C VAL A 117 0.13 22.49 -7.58
N ASP A 118 0.35 23.71 -8.09
CA ASP A 118 1.66 24.18 -8.55
C ASP A 118 2.68 24.16 -7.41
N PHE A 119 2.31 24.64 -6.22
CA PHE A 119 3.16 24.55 -5.03
C PHE A 119 3.47 23.07 -4.67
N GLY A 120 2.43 22.23 -4.62
CA GLY A 120 2.61 20.80 -4.29
C GLY A 120 3.56 20.07 -5.23
N LEU A 121 3.61 20.45 -6.50
CA LEU A 121 4.52 19.89 -7.51
C LEU A 121 5.85 20.66 -7.65
N SER A 122 6.01 21.79 -6.97
CA SER A 122 7.24 22.58 -6.97
C SER A 122 8.37 21.84 -6.23
N LEU A 123 9.60 22.32 -6.44
CA LEU A 123 10.76 21.78 -5.72
C LEU A 123 10.61 21.95 -4.20
N GLU A 124 10.08 23.10 -3.77
CA GLU A 124 9.86 23.41 -2.36
C GLU A 124 8.76 22.50 -1.76
N GLY A 125 7.61 22.39 -2.41
CA GLY A 125 6.51 21.51 -1.99
C GLY A 125 6.95 20.05 -1.91
N GLN A 126 7.73 19.57 -2.88
CA GLN A 126 8.21 18.19 -2.88
C GLN A 126 9.29 17.94 -1.81
N LYS A 127 10.13 18.92 -1.49
CA LYS A 127 11.04 18.83 -0.32
C LYS A 127 10.27 18.78 0.99
N LEU A 128 9.18 19.55 1.11
CA LEU A 128 8.30 19.48 2.28
C LEU A 128 7.64 18.09 2.40
N ILE A 129 7.14 17.52 1.30
CA ILE A 129 6.60 16.16 1.25
C ILE A 129 7.66 15.14 1.71
N ALA A 130 8.88 15.25 1.23
CA ALA A 130 9.99 14.37 1.65
C ALA A 130 10.32 14.52 3.14
N SER A 131 10.29 15.74 3.69
CA SER A 131 10.54 15.98 5.12
C SER A 131 9.49 15.37 6.05
N MET A 132 8.28 15.13 5.53
CA MET A 132 7.20 14.41 6.23
C MET A 132 7.34 12.87 6.13
N GLY A 133 8.47 12.36 5.67
CA GLY A 133 8.70 10.90 5.50
C GLY A 133 7.96 10.27 4.32
N ARG A 134 7.46 11.07 3.38
CA ARG A 134 6.78 10.57 2.17
C ARG A 134 7.73 10.54 0.99
N VAL A 135 7.39 9.72 -0.01
CA VAL A 135 8.18 9.62 -1.24
C VAL A 135 7.74 10.71 -2.22
N PRO A 136 8.63 11.66 -2.56
CA PRO A 136 8.33 12.71 -3.52
C PRO A 136 8.26 12.14 -4.94
N VAL A 137 7.44 12.76 -5.80
CA VAL A 137 7.31 12.36 -7.22
C VAL A 137 8.25 13.15 -8.14
N ARG A 138 8.89 14.22 -7.64
CA ARG A 138 9.77 15.07 -8.43
C ARG A 138 11.18 14.49 -8.46
N ALA A 139 11.72 14.30 -9.66
CA ALA A 139 13.12 13.89 -9.83
C ALA A 139 14.09 14.88 -9.16
N GLY A 140 15.13 14.34 -8.53
CA GLY A 140 16.16 15.14 -7.82
C GLY A 140 15.77 15.57 -6.40
N VAL A 141 14.60 15.19 -5.90
CA VAL A 141 14.25 15.34 -4.48
C VAL A 141 14.45 13.98 -3.78
N SER A 142 15.43 13.93 -2.89
CA SER A 142 15.72 12.74 -2.08
C SER A 142 14.78 12.66 -0.87
N THR A 143 14.62 11.46 -0.35
CA THR A 143 13.92 11.16 0.91
C THR A 143 14.93 10.65 1.93
N ASN A 144 14.57 10.74 3.21
CA ASN A 144 15.38 10.22 4.31
C ASN A 144 15.17 8.72 4.57
N ILE A 145 14.35 8.05 3.75
CA ILE A 145 14.08 6.62 3.90
C ILE A 145 15.27 5.82 3.37
N ALA A 146 15.98 5.17 4.28
CA ALA A 146 17.16 4.39 3.95
C ALA A 146 16.83 3.20 3.04
N GLY A 147 17.60 3.03 1.95
CA GLY A 147 17.45 1.89 1.04
C GLY A 147 16.32 2.03 0.01
N LEU A 148 15.60 3.15 -0.01
CA LEU A 148 14.54 3.38 -0.99
C LEU A 148 15.08 3.38 -2.44
N ASP A 149 16.28 3.89 -2.64
CA ASP A 149 17.01 3.95 -3.91
C ASP A 149 17.33 2.56 -4.49
N LYS A 150 17.29 1.53 -3.67
CA LYS A 150 17.56 0.12 -4.06
C LYS A 150 16.29 -0.62 -4.46
N LEU A 151 15.13 -0.02 -4.29
CA LEU A 151 13.85 -0.66 -4.58
C LEU A 151 13.49 -0.56 -6.06
N ASN A 152 12.97 -1.66 -6.60
CA ASN A 152 12.42 -1.71 -7.94
C ASN A 152 10.92 -1.40 -7.88
N PHE A 153 10.54 -0.16 -8.13
CA PHE A 153 9.16 0.29 -8.13
C PHE A 153 8.44 -0.10 -9.41
N VAL A 154 7.27 -0.72 -9.26
CA VAL A 154 6.35 -1.01 -10.36
C VAL A 154 5.08 -0.21 -10.13
N ILE A 155 4.74 0.63 -11.12
CA ILE A 155 3.54 1.46 -11.08
C ILE A 155 2.33 0.58 -11.43
N ASP A 156 1.25 0.74 -10.67
CA ASP A 156 -0.03 0.11 -10.94
C ASP A 156 -0.59 0.61 -12.29
N ASP A 157 -0.93 -0.30 -13.19
CA ASP A 157 -1.52 0.01 -14.49
C ASP A 157 -3.03 0.30 -14.41
N LEU A 158 -3.63 0.12 -13.25
CA LEU A 158 -5.04 0.38 -12.97
C LEU A 158 -6.04 -0.41 -13.83
N SER A 159 -5.62 -1.37 -14.65
CA SER A 159 -6.52 -2.14 -15.51
C SER A 159 -7.59 -2.91 -14.72
N TRP A 160 -7.31 -3.26 -13.46
CA TRP A 160 -8.27 -3.92 -12.57
C TRP A 160 -9.46 -3.03 -12.17
N VAL A 161 -9.38 -1.71 -12.37
CA VAL A 161 -10.45 -0.76 -12.01
C VAL A 161 -11.64 -0.88 -12.95
N GLU A 162 -11.42 -1.28 -14.20
CA GLU A 162 -12.50 -1.49 -15.19
C GLU A 162 -13.54 -2.50 -14.68
N ASP A 163 -13.10 -3.54 -13.99
CA ASP A 163 -13.93 -4.58 -13.39
C ASP A 163 -13.95 -4.52 -11.84
N TYR A 164 -13.90 -3.32 -11.27
CA TYR A 164 -13.70 -3.13 -9.82
C TYR A 164 -14.63 -3.99 -8.96
N ASN A 165 -15.94 -3.93 -9.20
CA ASN A 165 -16.92 -4.65 -8.40
C ASN A 165 -16.70 -6.17 -8.47
N LYS A 166 -16.48 -6.70 -9.67
CA LYS A 166 -16.21 -8.13 -9.88
C LYS A 166 -14.91 -8.55 -9.19
N ASN A 167 -13.89 -7.74 -9.27
CA ASN A 167 -12.60 -7.99 -8.64
C ASN A 167 -12.73 -7.93 -7.11
N TYR A 168 -13.48 -6.96 -6.60
CA TYR A 168 -13.72 -6.83 -5.16
C TYR A 168 -14.51 -8.03 -4.59
N GLU A 169 -15.54 -8.51 -5.30
CA GLU A 169 -16.25 -9.72 -4.94
C GLU A 169 -15.33 -10.96 -4.97
N LEU A 170 -14.44 -11.05 -5.94
CA LEU A 170 -13.45 -12.11 -6.01
C LEU A 170 -12.50 -12.09 -4.80
N PHE A 171 -12.05 -10.90 -4.37
CA PHE A 171 -11.27 -10.73 -3.15
C PHE A 171 -12.06 -11.20 -1.93
N ARG A 172 -13.28 -10.71 -1.75
CA ARG A 172 -14.13 -11.06 -0.61
C ARG A 172 -14.40 -12.56 -0.52
N SER A 173 -14.81 -13.17 -1.62
CA SER A 173 -15.08 -14.62 -1.67
C SER A 173 -13.83 -15.47 -1.46
N THR A 174 -12.65 -14.99 -1.91
CA THR A 174 -11.39 -15.72 -1.72
C THR A 174 -10.93 -15.71 -0.27
N PHE A 175 -11.11 -14.58 0.44
CA PHE A 175 -10.60 -14.39 1.79
C PHE A 175 -11.66 -14.51 2.89
N GLY A 176 -12.92 -14.69 2.54
CA GLY A 176 -14.02 -14.79 3.52
C GLY A 176 -14.27 -13.46 4.25
N VAL A 177 -14.12 -12.33 3.56
CA VAL A 177 -14.37 -11.00 4.12
C VAL A 177 -15.82 -10.61 3.84
N ASP A 178 -16.63 -10.54 4.89
CA ASP A 178 -18.04 -10.18 4.80
C ASP A 178 -18.26 -8.66 4.60
N GLU A 179 -19.43 -8.27 4.06
CA GLU A 179 -19.87 -6.87 4.09
C GLU A 179 -20.09 -6.44 5.55
N LYS A 180 -19.41 -5.34 5.92
CA LYS A 180 -19.66 -4.65 7.18
C LYS A 180 -20.75 -3.61 7.02
#